data_2b72d9e024d8d2b3e8f1d7b6999ef1ed
#
_entry.id   2b72d9e024d8d2b3e8f1d7b6999ef1ed
#
_cell.length_a   1.000
_cell.length_b   1.000
_cell.length_c   1.000
_cell.angle_alpha   90.00
_cell.angle_beta   90.00
_cell.angle_gamma   90.00
#
_symmetry.space_group_name_H-M   'P 1'
#
loop_
_entity.id
_entity.type
_entity.pdbx_description
1 polymer ?
#
loop_
_entity_poly.entity_id
_entity_poly.type
_entity_poly.pdbx_seq_one_letter_code
_entity_poly.pdbx_strand_id
1 'polypeptide(L)'
;MTNESETMARTDFADPIQRTPTGRDGPDLPAPEQRLPEKRLVVAIHDVAPTFAVPIAMLAERIDRILGGARFAMLVVPDHWGAARLDRAPAFERRLRDWADAGVEMFLHGWFHRDSTAHRGTATALKARYMTAGEGEFLGLDAIEAELRMRAGRDMVEQAIGRPIAGFIAPAWLYGPGAHAALKACGIALAEDHFRVWQPTTGRIVARGPVVTWASRSAARTASSLAVAAAARAMPDWIPTMRVAVHPGDVTKDTLLTSIDRTLRTLAERRTVSRYADLLAEPVAP
;
A
#
# COMPACT_ATOMS: atom_id res chain seq x y z
N MET A 1 -36.54 75.29 11.17
CA MET A 1 -36.76 76.06 9.96
C MET A 1 -36.99 75.07 8.85
N THR A 2 -38.22 74.88 8.60
CA THR A 2 -39.00 75.02 7.35
C THR A 2 -38.68 73.90 6.35
N ASN A 3 -39.59 72.92 6.19
CA ASN A 3 -40.84 72.93 5.38
C ASN A 3 -40.50 72.78 3.89
N GLU A 4 -41.05 71.92 3.05
CA GLU A 4 -42.45 71.52 2.73
C GLU A 4 -42.30 70.38 1.72
N SER A 5 -42.97 69.23 1.79
CA SER A 5 -44.25 68.85 1.18
C SER A 5 -44.44 69.20 -0.30
N GLU A 6 -44.71 68.13 -1.10
CA GLU A 6 -45.82 67.98 -2.06
C GLU A 6 -45.57 66.72 -2.92
N THR A 7 -46.34 65.75 -2.88
CA THR A 7 -47.64 65.24 -3.32
C THR A 7 -47.86 65.27 -4.86
N MET A 8 -48.39 64.09 -5.32
CA MET A 8 -49.13 63.80 -6.58
C MET A 8 -48.24 63.39 -7.80
N ALA A 9 -48.55 62.37 -8.59
CA ALA A 9 -49.82 61.73 -8.90
C ALA A 9 -49.55 60.34 -9.54
N ARG A 10 -50.50 59.44 -9.42
CA ARG A 10 -50.68 58.19 -10.14
C ARG A 10 -50.79 58.36 -11.64
N THR A 11 -50.21 57.45 -12.41
CA THR A 11 -50.87 56.95 -13.64
C THR A 11 -50.46 55.46 -13.84
N ASP A 12 -51.50 54.61 -13.81
CA ASP A 12 -51.48 53.21 -14.21
C ASP A 12 -51.17 53.11 -15.71
N PHE A 13 -50.25 52.30 -16.10
CA PHE A 13 -50.29 51.61 -17.40
C PHE A 13 -49.87 50.18 -17.22
N ALA A 14 -50.82 49.28 -17.34
CA ALA A 14 -50.64 47.86 -17.46
C ALA A 14 -50.13 47.56 -18.89
N ASP A 15 -48.99 46.91 -18.99
CA ASP A 15 -48.55 46.25 -20.23
C ASP A 15 -48.50 44.74 -20.06
N PRO A 16 -48.99 43.96 -21.01
CA PRO A 16 -49.18 42.52 -20.88
C PRO A 16 -47.87 41.79 -21.00
N ILE A 17 -47.56 41.00 -19.99
CA ILE A 17 -46.42 40.07 -19.95
C ILE A 17 -46.62 39.05 -21.05
N GLN A 18 -45.83 39.14 -22.11
CA GLN A 18 -45.65 38.07 -23.08
C GLN A 18 -44.91 36.90 -22.43
N ARG A 19 -45.63 35.80 -22.19
CA ARG A 19 -45.05 34.53 -21.81
C ARG A 19 -44.29 33.94 -23.04
N THR A 20 -42.98 33.96 -23.02
CA THR A 20 -42.16 33.15 -23.90
C THR A 20 -42.27 31.70 -23.49
N PRO A 21 -42.48 30.76 -24.39
CA PRO A 21 -42.49 29.34 -24.09
C PRO A 21 -41.03 28.88 -23.87
N THR A 22 -40.69 28.54 -22.63
CA THR A 22 -39.48 27.81 -22.30
C THR A 22 -39.72 26.34 -22.61
N GLY A 23 -39.60 25.98 -23.83
CA GLY A 23 -39.56 24.59 -24.28
C GLY A 23 -38.24 24.35 -25.01
N ARG A 24 -37.28 23.82 -24.30
CA ARG A 24 -36.21 22.99 -24.87
C ARG A 24 -35.94 21.89 -23.86
N ASP A 25 -36.70 20.82 -23.99
CA ASP A 25 -36.29 19.49 -23.52
C ASP A 25 -35.07 19.10 -24.36
N GLY A 26 -33.88 19.42 -23.88
CA GLY A 26 -32.65 18.83 -24.37
C GLY A 26 -32.68 17.34 -24.03
N PRO A 27 -32.09 16.47 -24.89
CA PRO A 27 -32.06 15.05 -24.56
C PRO A 27 -31.41 14.86 -23.19
N ASP A 28 -32.14 14.17 -22.30
CA ASP A 28 -31.63 13.72 -21.00
C ASP A 28 -30.35 12.92 -21.26
N LEU A 29 -29.20 13.54 -21.02
CA LEU A 29 -27.93 12.80 -21.04
C LEU A 29 -28.02 11.77 -19.93
N PRO A 30 -27.82 10.47 -20.24
CA PRO A 30 -27.84 9.44 -19.19
C PRO A 30 -26.85 9.85 -18.12
N ALA A 31 -27.30 9.81 -16.87
CA ALA A 31 -26.45 10.05 -15.70
C ALA A 31 -25.18 9.16 -15.84
N PRO A 32 -23.98 9.68 -15.54
CA PRO A 32 -22.78 8.89 -15.67
C PRO A 32 -22.96 7.60 -14.90
N GLU A 33 -22.90 6.47 -15.59
CA GLU A 33 -22.93 5.15 -14.96
C GLU A 33 -21.90 5.17 -13.84
N GLN A 34 -22.33 5.01 -12.61
CA GLN A 34 -21.46 4.84 -11.46
C GLN A 34 -20.72 3.50 -11.68
N ARG A 35 -19.55 3.55 -12.32
CA ARG A 35 -18.69 2.38 -12.42
C ARG A 35 -18.36 1.94 -11.00
N LEU A 36 -18.79 0.73 -10.67
CA LEU A 36 -18.38 0.09 -9.42
C LEU A 36 -16.85 0.12 -9.36
N PRO A 37 -16.26 0.43 -8.19
CA PRO A 37 -14.81 0.50 -8.06
C PRO A 37 -14.18 -0.81 -8.53
N GLU A 38 -13.15 -0.70 -9.35
CA GLU A 38 -12.44 -1.85 -9.91
C GLU A 38 -11.88 -2.70 -8.76
N LYS A 39 -12.17 -4.00 -8.79
CA LYS A 39 -11.65 -4.94 -7.79
C LYS A 39 -10.20 -5.26 -8.10
N ARG A 40 -9.31 -4.97 -7.17
CA ARG A 40 -7.87 -5.07 -7.37
C ARG A 40 -7.22 -6.14 -6.50
N LEU A 41 -6.20 -6.77 -7.06
CA LEU A 41 -5.26 -7.65 -6.35
C LEU A 41 -3.88 -7.00 -6.42
N VAL A 42 -3.28 -6.75 -5.26
CA VAL A 42 -1.90 -6.25 -5.13
C VAL A 42 -1.08 -7.29 -4.40
N VAL A 43 0.10 -7.62 -4.93
CA VAL A 43 0.96 -8.68 -4.41
C VAL A 43 2.34 -8.14 -4.09
N ALA A 44 2.93 -8.54 -2.96
CA ALA A 44 4.27 -8.15 -2.57
C ALA A 44 5.08 -9.31 -1.98
N ILE A 45 6.39 -9.31 -2.25
CA ILE A 45 7.39 -10.13 -1.57
C ILE A 45 8.04 -9.26 -0.51
N HIS A 46 7.93 -9.65 0.75
CA HIS A 46 8.53 -8.97 1.89
C HIS A 46 9.94 -9.49 2.18
N ASP A 47 10.67 -8.81 3.07
CA ASP A 47 11.99 -9.21 3.59
C ASP A 47 13.03 -9.46 2.48
N VAL A 48 12.96 -8.65 1.42
CA VAL A 48 13.86 -8.80 0.27
C VAL A 48 15.26 -8.32 0.65
N ALA A 49 16.17 -9.29 0.86
CA ALA A 49 17.54 -9.05 1.30
C ALA A 49 18.51 -10.09 0.71
N PRO A 50 19.83 -9.80 0.62
CA PRO A 50 20.82 -10.70 0.03
C PRO A 50 20.84 -12.09 0.66
N THR A 51 20.61 -12.20 1.97
CA THR A 51 20.56 -13.48 2.69
C THR A 51 19.47 -14.42 2.20
N PHE A 52 18.44 -13.90 1.54
CA PHE A 52 17.30 -14.66 1.03
C PHE A 52 17.24 -14.72 -0.50
N ALA A 53 18.36 -14.48 -1.19
CA ALA A 53 18.41 -14.37 -2.65
C ALA A 53 17.74 -15.56 -3.38
N VAL A 54 17.96 -16.79 -2.92
CA VAL A 54 17.37 -18.00 -3.53
C VAL A 54 15.86 -18.09 -3.28
N PRO A 55 15.36 -18.04 -2.03
CA PRO A 55 13.92 -18.01 -1.75
C PRO A 55 13.17 -16.88 -2.49
N ILE A 56 13.75 -15.68 -2.55
CA ILE A 56 13.15 -14.55 -3.25
C ILE A 56 13.01 -14.84 -4.74
N ALA A 57 14.07 -15.38 -5.38
CA ALA A 57 14.03 -15.72 -6.79
C ALA A 57 12.94 -16.77 -7.09
N MET A 58 12.80 -17.79 -6.23
CA MET A 58 11.74 -18.81 -6.35
C MET A 58 10.33 -18.18 -6.24
N LEU A 59 10.13 -17.29 -5.27
CA LEU A 59 8.84 -16.60 -5.10
C LEU A 59 8.55 -15.69 -6.29
N ALA A 60 9.53 -14.89 -6.73
CA ALA A 60 9.39 -13.99 -7.87
C ALA A 60 8.98 -14.72 -9.15
N GLU A 61 9.70 -15.80 -9.50
CA GLU A 61 9.36 -16.62 -10.66
C GLU A 61 7.96 -17.26 -10.56
N ARG A 62 7.59 -17.73 -9.35
CA ARG A 62 6.28 -18.33 -9.11
C ARG A 62 5.14 -17.32 -9.26
N ILE A 63 5.30 -16.14 -8.68
CA ILE A 63 4.32 -15.05 -8.73
C ILE A 63 4.18 -14.54 -10.17
N ASP A 64 5.30 -14.27 -10.84
CA ASP A 64 5.34 -13.83 -12.24
C ASP A 64 4.56 -14.78 -13.16
N ARG A 65 4.79 -16.08 -13.03
CA ARG A 65 4.09 -17.12 -13.80
C ARG A 65 2.59 -17.17 -13.50
N ILE A 66 2.17 -16.93 -12.25
CA ILE A 66 0.75 -16.99 -11.87
C ILE A 66 0.03 -15.71 -12.30
N LEU A 67 0.66 -14.54 -12.16
CA LEU A 67 0.05 -13.26 -12.46
C LEU A 67 0.18 -12.83 -13.93
N GLY A 68 1.00 -13.58 -14.71
CA GLY A 68 1.23 -13.29 -16.14
C GLY A 68 2.13 -12.09 -16.38
N GLY A 69 3.10 -11.84 -15.48
CA GLY A 69 4.09 -10.78 -15.60
C GLY A 69 4.51 -10.15 -14.27
N ALA A 70 5.47 -9.23 -14.34
CA ALA A 70 6.11 -8.57 -13.20
C ALA A 70 5.19 -7.52 -12.51
N ARG A 71 3.92 -7.86 -12.28
CA ARG A 71 2.92 -7.00 -11.63
C ARG A 71 2.83 -7.27 -10.13
N PHE A 72 3.96 -7.13 -9.45
CA PHE A 72 4.06 -7.26 -7.99
C PHE A 72 5.13 -6.32 -7.46
N ALA A 73 5.23 -6.21 -6.13
CA ALA A 73 6.23 -5.40 -5.46
C ALA A 73 7.23 -6.26 -4.69
N MET A 74 8.41 -5.70 -4.45
CA MET A 74 9.44 -6.23 -3.57
C MET A 74 9.76 -5.20 -2.48
N LEU A 75 9.74 -5.64 -1.22
CA LEU A 75 10.00 -4.81 -0.06
C LEU A 75 11.43 -5.06 0.41
N VAL A 76 12.33 -4.14 0.06
CA VAL A 76 13.77 -4.29 0.21
C VAL A 76 14.24 -3.83 1.58
N VAL A 77 15.02 -4.67 2.26
CA VAL A 77 15.67 -4.37 3.54
C VAL A 77 17.16 -4.08 3.28
N PRO A 78 17.64 -2.83 3.52
CA PRO A 78 19.03 -2.42 3.23
C PRO A 78 20.10 -3.21 3.97
N ASP A 79 19.88 -3.55 5.24
CA ASP A 79 20.83 -4.29 6.07
C ASP A 79 20.11 -5.27 7.00
N HIS A 80 19.61 -6.35 6.43
CA HIS A 80 18.78 -7.30 7.18
C HIS A 80 19.51 -7.82 8.44
N TRP A 81 18.96 -7.46 9.63
CA TRP A 81 19.48 -7.81 10.96
C TRP A 81 20.91 -7.34 11.24
N GLY A 82 21.45 -6.37 10.46
CA GLY A 82 22.83 -5.91 10.57
C GLY A 82 23.87 -6.92 10.05
N ALA A 83 23.43 -7.93 9.31
CA ALA A 83 24.27 -9.03 8.87
C ALA A 83 24.37 -9.18 7.35
N ALA A 84 23.48 -8.51 6.58
CA ALA A 84 23.38 -8.69 5.14
C ALA A 84 23.08 -7.37 4.43
N ARG A 85 24.09 -6.50 4.39
CA ARG A 85 23.99 -5.21 3.72
C ARG A 85 23.89 -5.36 2.20
N LEU A 86 22.97 -4.63 1.61
CA LEU A 86 22.72 -4.62 0.17
C LEU A 86 23.95 -4.17 -0.62
N ASP A 87 24.57 -3.06 -0.23
CA ASP A 87 25.76 -2.47 -0.90
C ASP A 87 27.04 -3.35 -0.84
N ARG A 88 26.99 -4.47 -0.13
CA ARG A 88 28.05 -5.48 -0.09
C ARG A 88 27.70 -6.74 -0.89
N ALA A 89 26.61 -6.72 -1.63
CA ALA A 89 26.10 -7.86 -2.38
C ALA A 89 25.85 -7.53 -3.87
N PRO A 90 26.88 -7.21 -4.66
CA PRO A 90 26.73 -6.67 -6.02
C PRO A 90 25.98 -7.60 -6.98
N ALA A 91 26.02 -8.92 -6.76
CA ALA A 91 25.23 -9.87 -7.54
C ALA A 91 23.73 -9.74 -7.24
N PHE A 92 23.37 -9.47 -5.99
CA PHE A 92 21.99 -9.28 -5.59
C PHE A 92 21.46 -7.89 -6.02
N GLU A 93 22.29 -6.83 -5.96
CA GLU A 93 21.93 -5.51 -6.49
C GLU A 93 21.60 -5.58 -7.99
N ARG A 94 22.43 -6.30 -8.79
CA ARG A 94 22.13 -6.51 -10.21
C ARG A 94 20.78 -7.21 -10.39
N ARG A 95 20.52 -8.24 -9.58
CA ARG A 95 19.23 -8.95 -9.63
C ARG A 95 18.05 -8.06 -9.27
N LEU A 96 18.18 -7.20 -8.27
CA LEU A 96 17.14 -6.20 -7.93
C LEU A 96 16.89 -5.25 -9.10
N ARG A 97 17.93 -4.80 -9.75
CA ARG A 97 17.84 -3.93 -10.93
C ARG A 97 17.11 -4.65 -12.08
N ASP A 98 17.47 -5.90 -12.36
CA ASP A 98 16.82 -6.71 -13.39
C ASP A 98 15.31 -6.85 -13.13
N TRP A 99 14.90 -7.09 -11.89
CA TRP A 99 13.48 -7.14 -11.52
C TRP A 99 12.80 -5.77 -11.66
N ALA A 100 13.46 -4.69 -11.23
CA ALA A 100 12.95 -3.34 -11.39
C ALA A 100 12.81 -2.96 -12.88
N ASP A 101 13.75 -3.36 -13.73
CA ASP A 101 13.71 -3.16 -15.18
C ASP A 101 12.59 -3.97 -15.85
N ALA A 102 12.28 -5.14 -15.31
CA ALA A 102 11.12 -5.94 -15.73
C ALA A 102 9.77 -5.37 -15.27
N GLY A 103 9.75 -4.35 -14.41
CA GLY A 103 8.53 -3.66 -13.95
C GLY A 103 8.07 -3.99 -12.54
N VAL A 104 8.85 -4.77 -11.77
CA VAL A 104 8.58 -5.00 -10.33
C VAL A 104 8.79 -3.69 -9.57
N GLU A 105 7.81 -3.30 -8.75
CA GLU A 105 7.91 -2.10 -7.91
C GLU A 105 8.77 -2.37 -6.69
N MET A 106 9.68 -1.45 -6.37
CA MET A 106 10.56 -1.58 -5.21
C MET A 106 10.13 -0.63 -4.10
N PHE A 107 9.91 -1.17 -2.90
CA PHE A 107 9.62 -0.44 -1.68
C PHE A 107 10.78 -0.57 -0.70
N LEU A 108 11.00 0.44 0.11
CA LEU A 108 11.85 0.32 1.27
C LEU A 108 11.10 -0.38 2.41
N HIS A 109 11.75 -1.33 3.11
CA HIS A 109 11.18 -2.13 4.19
C HIS A 109 11.98 -2.05 5.50
N GLY A 110 11.99 -0.87 6.11
CA GLY A 110 12.85 -0.58 7.23
C GLY A 110 14.31 -0.42 6.82
N TRP A 111 15.22 -0.45 7.80
CA TRP A 111 16.67 -0.50 7.57
C TRP A 111 17.23 -1.86 7.98
N PHE A 112 16.96 -2.28 9.23
CA PHE A 112 17.44 -3.54 9.77
C PHE A 112 16.41 -4.67 9.77
N HIS A 113 15.12 -4.34 9.66
CA HIS A 113 14.02 -5.27 9.92
C HIS A 113 14.09 -5.89 11.33
N ARG A 114 14.68 -5.18 12.26
CA ARG A 114 14.88 -5.60 13.65
C ARG A 114 14.55 -4.47 14.59
N ASP A 115 13.71 -4.76 15.57
CA ASP A 115 13.45 -3.84 16.68
C ASP A 115 14.62 -3.84 17.66
N SER A 116 15.31 -2.71 17.71
CA SER A 116 16.44 -2.48 18.64
C SER A 116 16.08 -1.45 19.73
N THR A 117 14.82 -0.98 19.78
CA THR A 117 14.41 0.08 20.70
C THR A 117 13.92 -0.47 22.02
N ALA A 118 14.28 0.22 23.11
CA ALA A 118 13.73 -0.03 24.44
C ALA A 118 12.32 0.59 24.51
N HIS A 119 11.27 -0.23 24.38
CA HIS A 119 9.88 0.24 24.45
C HIS A 119 9.53 0.69 25.88
N ARG A 120 9.19 1.97 26.04
CA ARG A 120 8.67 2.53 27.27
C ARG A 120 7.14 2.40 27.27
N GLY A 121 6.61 1.51 28.12
CA GLY A 121 5.17 1.26 28.29
C GLY A 121 4.76 -0.18 28.03
N THR A 122 3.88 -0.73 28.91
CA THR A 122 3.49 -2.14 28.90
C THR A 122 2.75 -2.57 27.64
N ALA A 123 1.86 -1.73 27.08
CA ALA A 123 1.08 -2.04 25.89
C ALA A 123 1.97 -2.07 24.62
N THR A 124 2.91 -1.13 24.49
CA THR A 124 3.83 -1.06 23.35
C THR A 124 4.86 -2.18 23.40
N ALA A 125 5.40 -2.49 24.59
CA ALA A 125 6.31 -3.60 24.82
C ALA A 125 5.63 -4.97 24.55
N LEU A 126 4.36 -5.12 24.96
CA LEU A 126 3.58 -6.33 24.71
C LEU A 126 3.32 -6.53 23.20
N LYS A 127 2.95 -5.46 22.49
CA LYS A 127 2.72 -5.46 21.04
C LYS A 127 4.00 -5.81 20.27
N ALA A 128 5.13 -5.19 20.64
CA ALA A 128 6.44 -5.48 20.05
C ALA A 128 6.88 -6.94 20.30
N ARG A 129 6.70 -7.44 21.52
CA ARG A 129 7.18 -8.78 21.92
C ARG A 129 6.33 -9.93 21.37
N TYR A 130 5.00 -9.79 21.35
CA TYR A 130 4.10 -10.90 21.01
C TYR A 130 3.61 -10.88 19.56
N MET A 131 3.49 -9.73 18.93
CA MET A 131 3.00 -9.63 17.57
C MET A 131 4.09 -9.70 16.51
N THR A 132 5.32 -9.22 16.80
CA THR A 132 6.33 -8.99 15.76
C THR A 132 7.58 -9.87 15.88
N ALA A 133 7.73 -10.64 16.95
CA ALA A 133 8.96 -11.41 17.20
C ALA A 133 10.25 -10.55 17.09
N GLY A 134 10.18 -9.26 17.41
CA GLY A 134 11.28 -8.31 17.33
C GLY A 134 11.45 -7.61 15.98
N GLU A 135 10.42 -7.60 15.13
CA GLU A 135 10.46 -6.98 13.79
C GLU A 135 9.84 -5.57 13.71
N GLY A 136 9.33 -5.02 14.81
CA GLY A 136 8.69 -3.70 14.85
C GLY A 136 9.66 -2.52 14.83
N GLU A 137 10.66 -2.50 13.93
CA GLU A 137 11.73 -1.51 13.89
C GLU A 137 11.24 -0.06 13.99
N PHE A 138 10.19 0.29 13.23
CA PHE A 138 9.68 1.66 13.16
C PHE A 138 8.57 1.99 14.17
N LEU A 139 8.30 1.10 15.11
CA LEU A 139 7.30 1.34 16.16
C LEU A 139 7.80 2.28 17.26
N GLY A 140 9.06 2.14 17.65
CA GLY A 140 9.66 2.85 18.80
C GLY A 140 10.63 3.97 18.46
N LEU A 141 10.97 4.18 17.19
CA LEU A 141 11.91 5.22 16.77
C LEU A 141 11.32 6.62 16.95
N ASP A 142 12.16 7.56 17.39
CA ASP A 142 11.83 8.99 17.30
C ASP A 142 11.86 9.48 15.84
N ALA A 143 11.42 10.73 15.61
CA ALA A 143 11.30 11.26 14.26
C ALA A 143 12.63 11.42 13.54
N ILE A 144 13.69 11.79 14.28
CA ILE A 144 15.03 12.03 13.71
C ILE A 144 15.65 10.71 13.27
N GLU A 145 15.65 9.71 14.15
CA GLU A 145 16.23 8.39 13.83
C GLU A 145 15.42 7.68 12.74
N ALA A 146 14.09 7.77 12.78
CA ALA A 146 13.24 7.22 11.74
C ALA A 146 13.51 7.87 10.37
N GLU A 147 13.67 9.20 10.32
CA GLU A 147 14.02 9.92 9.09
C GLU A 147 15.41 9.56 8.58
N LEU A 148 16.41 9.49 9.44
CA LEU A 148 17.77 9.10 9.06
C LEU A 148 17.81 7.70 8.43
N ARG A 149 17.18 6.71 9.07
CA ARG A 149 17.11 5.34 8.51
C ARG A 149 16.33 5.29 7.21
N MET A 150 15.22 6.02 7.12
CA MET A 150 14.40 6.04 5.92
C MET A 150 15.12 6.69 4.74
N ARG A 151 15.84 7.81 4.94
CA ARG A 151 16.65 8.47 3.91
C ARG A 151 17.80 7.57 3.46
N ALA A 152 18.61 7.10 4.40
CA ALA A 152 19.75 6.24 4.09
C ALA A 152 19.30 4.95 3.37
N GLY A 153 18.21 4.34 3.81
CA GLY A 153 17.65 3.14 3.19
C GLY A 153 17.14 3.40 1.78
N ARG A 154 16.41 4.50 1.58
CA ARG A 154 15.95 4.92 0.27
C ARG A 154 17.12 5.12 -0.68
N ASP A 155 18.12 5.92 -0.27
CA ASP A 155 19.27 6.24 -1.11
C ASP A 155 20.03 4.97 -1.53
N MET A 156 20.20 4.00 -0.62
CA MET A 156 20.85 2.72 -0.92
C MET A 156 20.02 1.87 -1.91
N VAL A 157 18.72 1.77 -1.73
CA VAL A 157 17.87 0.99 -2.63
C VAL A 157 17.79 1.65 -4.01
N GLU A 158 17.57 2.97 -4.06
CA GLU A 158 17.51 3.73 -5.32
C GLU A 158 18.84 3.66 -6.10
N GLN A 159 19.98 3.69 -5.42
CA GLN A 159 21.28 3.47 -6.05
C GLN A 159 21.39 2.07 -6.64
N ALA A 160 20.96 1.03 -5.91
CA ALA A 160 20.98 -0.35 -6.38
C ALA A 160 20.12 -0.56 -7.62
N ILE A 161 18.89 -0.01 -7.65
CA ILE A 161 17.92 -0.22 -8.73
C ILE A 161 17.98 0.83 -9.84
N GLY A 162 18.67 1.96 -9.64
CA GLY A 162 18.83 3.03 -10.63
C GLY A 162 17.58 3.88 -10.87
N ARG A 163 16.60 3.87 -9.96
CA ARG A 163 15.34 4.62 -10.05
C ARG A 163 14.73 4.88 -8.68
N PRO A 164 13.75 5.82 -8.54
CA PRO A 164 13.04 6.05 -7.29
C PRO A 164 12.30 4.79 -6.79
N ILE A 165 12.24 4.63 -5.45
CA ILE A 165 11.37 3.63 -4.82
C ILE A 165 9.90 4.02 -4.97
N ALA A 166 9.00 3.03 -5.01
CA ALA A 166 7.55 3.25 -5.06
C ALA A 166 6.98 3.76 -3.72
N GLY A 167 7.63 3.45 -2.60
CA GLY A 167 7.18 3.86 -1.28
C GLY A 167 7.94 3.18 -0.14
N PHE A 168 7.32 3.23 1.04
CA PHE A 168 7.84 2.63 2.26
C PHE A 168 6.76 1.81 2.96
N ILE A 169 7.08 0.58 3.33
CA ILE A 169 6.23 -0.27 4.17
C ILE A 169 7.02 -0.67 5.40
N ALA A 170 6.53 -0.30 6.60
CA ALA A 170 7.22 -0.62 7.84
C ALA A 170 7.22 -2.13 8.10
N PRO A 171 8.33 -2.69 8.63
CA PRO A 171 8.35 -4.06 9.13
C PRO A 171 7.16 -4.35 10.05
N ALA A 172 6.56 -5.52 9.87
CA ALA A 172 5.32 -5.94 10.53
C ALA A 172 4.13 -4.94 10.41
N TRP A 173 4.16 -4.01 9.45
CA TRP A 173 3.18 -2.92 9.26
C TRP A 173 3.00 -2.02 10.49
N LEU A 174 4.03 -1.89 11.33
CA LEU A 174 3.97 -1.12 12.56
C LEU A 174 4.66 0.23 12.43
N TYR A 175 3.88 1.27 12.66
CA TYR A 175 4.33 2.66 12.61
C TYR A 175 4.13 3.33 13.97
N GLY A 176 5.21 3.90 14.51
CA GLY A 176 5.13 4.84 15.62
C GLY A 176 4.94 6.28 15.16
N PRO A 177 4.74 7.22 16.09
CA PRO A 177 4.62 8.65 15.75
C PRO A 177 5.83 9.19 14.98
N GLY A 178 7.05 8.77 15.33
CA GLY A 178 8.28 9.13 14.62
C GLY A 178 8.31 8.64 13.19
N ALA A 179 7.86 7.41 12.93
CA ALA A 179 7.76 6.87 11.59
C ALA A 179 6.77 7.67 10.72
N HIS A 180 5.61 8.05 11.27
CA HIS A 180 4.64 8.87 10.55
C HIS A 180 5.19 10.27 10.21
N ALA A 181 5.97 10.88 11.09
CA ALA A 181 6.66 12.13 10.84
C ALA A 181 7.70 11.98 9.72
N ALA A 182 8.54 10.94 9.80
CA ALA A 182 9.58 10.62 8.83
C ALA A 182 9.03 10.36 7.43
N LEU A 183 7.90 9.65 7.29
CA LEU A 183 7.23 9.42 6.01
C LEU A 183 6.94 10.73 5.27
N LYS A 184 6.45 11.75 6.01
CA LYS A 184 6.15 13.07 5.45
C LYS A 184 7.44 13.84 5.12
N ALA A 185 8.40 13.87 6.05
CA ALA A 185 9.67 14.59 5.88
C ALA A 185 10.51 14.03 4.71
N CYS A 186 10.45 12.72 4.49
CA CYS A 186 11.12 12.07 3.36
C CYS A 186 10.34 12.16 2.04
N GLY A 187 9.12 12.70 2.03
CA GLY A 187 8.30 12.79 0.82
C GLY A 187 7.92 11.41 0.25
N ILE A 188 7.71 10.41 1.12
CA ILE A 188 7.35 9.06 0.68
C ILE A 188 6.01 9.08 -0.08
N ALA A 189 6.01 8.50 -1.28
CA ALA A 189 4.86 8.53 -2.17
C ALA A 189 3.71 7.65 -1.66
N LEU A 190 4.02 6.42 -1.23
CA LEU A 190 3.06 5.43 -0.75
C LEU A 190 3.55 4.76 0.54
N ALA A 191 2.62 4.50 1.45
CA ALA A 191 2.82 3.65 2.61
C ALA A 191 1.63 2.69 2.79
N GLU A 192 1.84 1.60 3.52
CA GLU A 192 0.85 0.55 3.72
C GLU A 192 0.82 0.08 5.17
N ASP A 193 -0.38 -0.14 5.72
CA ASP A 193 -0.61 -0.88 6.97
C ASP A 193 -1.52 -2.11 6.72
N HIS A 194 -1.97 -2.78 7.76
CA HIS A 194 -2.79 -4.00 7.63
C HIS A 194 -4.10 -3.82 6.85
N PHE A 195 -4.63 -2.60 6.73
CA PHE A 195 -5.97 -2.35 6.19
C PHE A 195 -6.04 -1.33 5.06
N ARG A 196 -4.96 -0.57 4.83
CA ARG A 196 -4.96 0.52 3.84
C ARG A 196 -3.60 0.75 3.20
N VAL A 197 -3.64 1.32 2.00
CA VAL A 197 -2.52 1.98 1.34
C VAL A 197 -2.83 3.46 1.28
N TRP A 198 -1.86 4.33 1.62
CA TRP A 198 -2.09 5.78 1.64
C TRP A 198 -0.88 6.57 1.17
N GLN A 199 -1.13 7.83 0.80
CA GLN A 199 -0.10 8.82 0.51
C GLN A 199 0.24 9.59 1.80
N PRO A 200 1.43 9.43 2.39
CA PRO A 200 1.78 10.07 3.67
C PRO A 200 1.73 11.59 3.65
N THR A 201 2.10 12.23 2.54
CA THR A 201 2.17 13.69 2.41
C THR A 201 0.80 14.35 2.42
N THR A 202 -0.20 13.74 1.80
CA THR A 202 -1.57 14.27 1.69
C THR A 202 -2.55 13.65 2.68
N GLY A 203 -2.21 12.47 3.23
CA GLY A 203 -3.11 11.66 4.04
C GLY A 203 -4.18 10.91 3.22
N ARG A 204 -4.19 11.04 1.87
CA ARG A 204 -5.17 10.38 1.00
C ARG A 204 -5.01 8.85 1.07
N ILE A 205 -6.09 8.15 1.38
CA ILE A 205 -6.14 6.69 1.30
C ILE A 205 -6.42 6.34 -0.16
N VAL A 206 -5.56 5.53 -0.77
CA VAL A 206 -5.68 5.11 -2.17
C VAL A 206 -6.23 3.70 -2.34
N ALA A 207 -6.16 2.88 -1.28
CA ALA A 207 -6.82 1.57 -1.26
C ALA A 207 -7.19 1.16 0.16
N ARG A 208 -8.29 0.43 0.31
CA ARG A 208 -8.76 -0.21 1.54
C ARG A 208 -8.97 -1.69 1.31
N GLY A 209 -8.55 -2.50 2.25
CA GLY A 209 -8.75 -3.94 2.23
C GLY A 209 -7.71 -4.68 3.06
N PRO A 210 -7.96 -5.95 3.39
CA PRO A 210 -7.05 -6.75 4.20
C PRO A 210 -5.80 -7.16 3.43
N VAL A 211 -4.74 -7.48 4.17
CA VAL A 211 -3.58 -8.20 3.65
C VAL A 211 -3.65 -9.66 4.11
N VAL A 212 -3.44 -10.57 3.17
CA VAL A 212 -3.30 -12.01 3.42
C VAL A 212 -1.82 -12.34 3.44
N THR A 213 -1.38 -12.97 4.53
CA THR A 213 0.02 -13.38 4.69
C THR A 213 0.11 -14.75 5.36
N TRP A 214 1.26 -15.41 5.24
CA TRP A 214 1.52 -16.72 5.82
C TRP A 214 2.55 -16.63 6.94
N ALA A 215 2.60 -17.68 7.76
CA ALA A 215 3.54 -17.76 8.85
C ALA A 215 4.18 -19.16 8.88
N SER A 216 5.50 -19.21 8.73
CA SER A 216 6.27 -20.47 8.69
C SER A 216 6.88 -20.89 10.02
N ARG A 217 6.95 -19.97 11.03
CA ARG A 217 7.76 -20.14 12.27
C ARG A 217 7.27 -21.19 13.26
N SER A 218 5.98 -21.53 13.29
CA SER A 218 5.45 -22.58 14.16
C SER A 218 4.25 -23.26 13.52
N ALA A 219 3.97 -24.52 13.92
CA ALA A 219 2.85 -25.29 13.39
C ALA A 219 1.49 -24.57 13.62
N ALA A 220 1.28 -24.01 14.81
CA ALA A 220 0.04 -23.30 15.13
C ALA A 220 -0.14 -22.03 14.28
N ARG A 221 0.91 -21.22 14.10
CA ARG A 221 0.88 -20.05 13.22
C ARG A 221 0.70 -20.42 11.75
N THR A 222 1.34 -21.51 11.32
CA THR A 222 1.14 -22.05 9.97
C THR A 222 -0.33 -22.45 9.76
N ALA A 223 -0.92 -23.21 10.66
CA ALA A 223 -2.32 -23.65 10.56
C ALA A 223 -3.29 -22.44 10.55
N SER A 224 -3.08 -21.46 11.44
CA SER A 224 -3.92 -20.25 11.47
C SER A 224 -3.79 -19.43 10.19
N SER A 225 -2.60 -19.25 9.63
CA SER A 225 -2.41 -18.53 8.38
C SER A 225 -3.03 -19.24 7.17
N LEU A 226 -2.98 -20.57 7.13
CA LEU A 226 -3.68 -21.37 6.12
C LEU A 226 -5.20 -21.20 6.20
N ALA A 227 -5.76 -21.17 7.42
CA ALA A 227 -7.20 -20.92 7.63
C ALA A 227 -7.59 -19.50 7.18
N VAL A 228 -6.80 -18.48 7.51
CA VAL A 228 -7.02 -17.08 7.05
C VAL A 228 -6.96 -17.01 5.53
N ALA A 229 -5.99 -17.64 4.89
CA ALA A 229 -5.89 -17.68 3.43
C ALA A 229 -7.08 -18.39 2.79
N ALA A 230 -7.58 -19.47 3.42
CA ALA A 230 -8.80 -20.16 2.95
C ALA A 230 -10.03 -19.26 3.05
N ALA A 231 -10.20 -18.55 4.17
CA ALA A 231 -11.27 -17.58 4.35
C ALA A 231 -11.19 -16.45 3.33
N ALA A 232 -9.99 -15.92 3.07
CA ALA A 232 -9.77 -14.85 2.10
C ALA A 232 -10.19 -15.24 0.67
N ARG A 233 -9.96 -16.51 0.26
CA ARG A 233 -10.43 -17.03 -1.03
C ARG A 233 -11.96 -17.09 -1.13
N ALA A 234 -12.63 -17.29 -0.01
CA ALA A 234 -14.09 -17.35 0.08
C ALA A 234 -14.73 -15.97 0.35
N MET A 235 -13.93 -14.91 0.52
CA MET A 235 -14.46 -13.58 0.80
C MET A 235 -15.34 -13.06 -0.33
N PRO A 236 -16.43 -12.37 0.01
CA PRO A 236 -17.32 -11.76 -0.98
C PRO A 236 -16.59 -10.69 -1.80
N ASP A 237 -17.08 -10.48 -3.02
CA ASP A 237 -16.46 -9.55 -3.98
C ASP A 237 -16.68 -8.07 -3.69
N TRP A 238 -17.35 -7.69 -2.59
CA TRP A 238 -17.55 -6.29 -2.23
C TRP A 238 -16.28 -5.60 -1.67
N ILE A 239 -15.23 -6.37 -1.31
CA ILE A 239 -13.95 -5.78 -0.89
C ILE A 239 -13.22 -5.24 -2.12
N PRO A 240 -12.95 -3.93 -2.22
CA PRO A 240 -12.38 -3.35 -3.43
C PRO A 240 -10.94 -3.82 -3.69
N THR A 241 -10.11 -3.90 -2.67
CA THR A 241 -8.69 -4.28 -2.84
C THR A 241 -8.32 -5.43 -1.90
N MET A 242 -7.78 -6.51 -2.46
CA MET A 242 -7.13 -7.58 -1.72
C MET A 242 -5.62 -7.47 -1.89
N ARG A 243 -4.89 -7.63 -0.79
CA ARG A 243 -3.44 -7.59 -0.80
C ARG A 243 -2.89 -8.94 -0.34
N VAL A 244 -1.80 -9.38 -0.96
CA VAL A 244 -1.12 -10.63 -0.64
C VAL A 244 0.35 -10.33 -0.37
N ALA A 245 0.82 -10.72 0.79
CA ALA A 245 2.21 -10.58 1.22
C ALA A 245 2.83 -11.97 1.45
N VAL A 246 3.91 -12.27 0.73
CA VAL A 246 4.68 -13.52 0.90
C VAL A 246 6.08 -13.21 1.41
N HIS A 247 6.67 -14.15 2.12
CA HIS A 247 7.98 -13.98 2.75
C HIS A 247 8.94 -15.11 2.35
N PRO A 248 10.27 -14.88 2.35
CA PRO A 248 11.25 -15.90 2.03
C PRO A 248 11.09 -17.20 2.85
N GLY A 249 10.65 -17.09 4.09
CA GLY A 249 10.39 -18.25 4.95
C GLY A 249 9.25 -19.17 4.47
N ASP A 250 8.37 -18.69 3.60
CA ASP A 250 7.22 -19.47 3.13
C ASP A 250 7.63 -20.61 2.21
N VAL A 251 8.78 -20.49 1.53
CA VAL A 251 9.31 -21.57 0.67
C VAL A 251 9.75 -22.82 1.43
N THR A 252 9.87 -22.73 2.75
CA THR A 252 10.30 -23.86 3.59
C THR A 252 9.22 -24.92 3.78
N LYS A 253 7.98 -24.65 3.35
CA LYS A 253 6.83 -25.55 3.53
C LYS A 253 5.98 -25.63 2.26
N ASP A 254 5.91 -26.79 1.64
CA ASP A 254 5.10 -27.03 0.44
C ASP A 254 3.61 -26.71 0.65
N THR A 255 3.10 -26.92 1.87
CA THR A 255 1.72 -26.56 2.22
C THR A 255 1.46 -25.05 2.11
N LEU A 256 2.45 -24.22 2.48
CA LEU A 256 2.37 -22.76 2.31
C LEU A 256 2.45 -22.37 0.83
N LEU A 257 3.40 -22.92 0.09
CA LEU A 257 3.53 -22.67 -1.35
C LEU A 257 2.25 -23.06 -2.11
N THR A 258 1.66 -24.21 -1.81
CA THR A 258 0.39 -24.64 -2.40
C THR A 258 -0.75 -23.69 -2.05
N SER A 259 -0.81 -23.22 -0.80
CA SER A 259 -1.82 -22.25 -0.36
C SER A 259 -1.64 -20.89 -1.04
N ILE A 260 -0.40 -20.41 -1.18
CA ILE A 260 -0.05 -19.16 -1.91
C ILE A 260 -0.54 -19.26 -3.34
N ASP A 261 -0.16 -20.30 -4.07
CA ASP A 261 -0.56 -20.52 -5.47
C ASP A 261 -2.07 -20.49 -5.65
N ARG A 262 -2.76 -21.28 -4.81
CA ARG A 262 -4.21 -21.35 -4.86
C ARG A 262 -4.86 -19.99 -4.59
N THR A 263 -4.31 -19.24 -3.63
CA THR A 263 -4.83 -17.91 -3.26
C THR A 263 -4.61 -16.91 -4.39
N LEU A 264 -3.40 -16.85 -4.95
CA LEU A 264 -3.09 -15.95 -6.06
C LEU A 264 -3.96 -16.25 -7.28
N ARG A 265 -4.09 -17.52 -7.71
CA ARG A 265 -4.96 -17.90 -8.84
C ARG A 265 -6.41 -17.52 -8.61
N THR A 266 -6.99 -17.93 -7.45
CA THR A 266 -8.39 -17.64 -7.12
C THR A 266 -8.69 -16.13 -7.09
N LEU A 267 -7.76 -15.32 -6.55
CA LEU A 267 -7.95 -13.87 -6.48
C LEU A 267 -7.71 -13.20 -7.83
N ALA A 268 -6.75 -13.66 -8.63
CA ALA A 268 -6.47 -13.10 -9.96
C ALA A 268 -7.58 -13.39 -10.99
N GLU A 269 -8.31 -14.51 -10.86
CA GLU A 269 -9.50 -14.81 -11.68
C GLU A 269 -10.66 -13.82 -11.45
N ARG A 270 -10.70 -13.17 -10.29
CA ARG A 270 -11.84 -12.34 -9.85
C ARG A 270 -11.49 -10.86 -9.71
N ARG A 271 -10.21 -10.48 -9.87
CA ARG A 271 -9.68 -9.14 -9.60
C ARG A 271 -8.63 -8.77 -10.63
N THR A 272 -8.58 -7.51 -10.97
CA THR A 272 -7.49 -6.97 -11.80
C THR A 272 -6.18 -7.01 -11.00
N VAL A 273 -5.19 -7.73 -11.51
CA VAL A 273 -3.84 -7.70 -10.94
C VAL A 273 -3.26 -6.31 -11.18
N SER A 274 -2.96 -5.60 -10.11
CA SER A 274 -2.57 -4.20 -10.12
C SER A 274 -1.23 -4.00 -9.43
N ARG A 275 -0.49 -2.99 -9.88
CA ARG A 275 0.67 -2.45 -9.16
C ARG A 275 0.19 -1.43 -8.14
N TYR A 276 1.06 -1.07 -7.18
CA TYR A 276 0.77 0.02 -6.25
C TYR A 276 0.62 1.38 -6.97
N ALA A 277 1.40 1.62 -8.04
CA ALA A 277 1.27 2.81 -8.86
C ALA A 277 -0.13 2.94 -9.50
N ASP A 278 -0.75 1.82 -9.87
CA ASP A 278 -2.08 1.82 -10.47
C ASP A 278 -3.17 2.31 -9.49
N LEU A 279 -2.91 2.23 -8.16
CA LEU A 279 -3.80 2.74 -7.11
C LEU A 279 -3.82 4.28 -7.05
N LEU A 280 -2.82 4.95 -7.60
CA LEU A 280 -2.74 6.42 -7.62
C LEU A 280 -3.61 7.04 -8.72
N ALA A 281 -3.89 6.30 -9.77
CA ALA A 281 -4.56 6.78 -10.97
C ALA A 281 -6.08 6.97 -10.82
N GLU A 282 -6.70 6.40 -9.77
CA GLU A 282 -8.15 6.49 -9.56
C GLU A 282 -8.51 7.48 -8.44
N PRO A 283 -9.57 8.29 -8.62
CA PRO A 283 -10.21 8.97 -7.49
C PRO A 283 -10.80 7.90 -6.56
N VAL A 284 -10.46 7.96 -5.27
CA VAL A 284 -11.11 7.13 -4.25
C VAL A 284 -12.59 7.49 -4.25
N ALA A 285 -13.47 6.52 -4.54
CA ALA A 285 -14.90 6.69 -4.30
C ALA A 285 -15.13 7.06 -2.82
N PRO A 286 -16.00 8.01 -2.52
CA PRO A 286 -16.24 8.55 -1.18
C PRO A 286 -16.69 7.50 -0.17
#